data_60eadbbafb1c898c9cc0264bbbfe155e
#
_entry.id   60eadbbafb1c898c9cc0264bbbfe155e
#
_cell.length_a   1.000
_cell.length_b   1.000
_cell.length_c   1.000
_cell.angle_alpha   90.00
_cell.angle_beta   90.00
_cell.angle_gamma   90.00
#
_symmetry.space_group_name_H-M   'P 1'
#
loop_
_entity.id
_entity.type
_entity.pdbx_description
1 polymer ?
#
loop_
_entity_poly.entity_id
_entity_poly.type
_entity_poly.pdbx_seq_one_letter_code
_entity_poly.pdbx_strand_id
1 'polypeptide(L)'
;MNIAAPKGTKDILPDEMSRWQAVEKLFASVCERYGYKEIRIPTFEQTELFARGVGGSTDIVRKEMYTFEDKAGRSMTLRPEGTAGIARAYIENGMASLPSPIKLYYDMSFFRYEKMQKGRYREFWQLGCEIIGSSSAYADAEVIAILDTFFTELGLAERQLELGSIGCPQCRPDFLNALRAHFKPDLDKMCPDCRDRFQINPLRILDCKVDSCQPFIANAPSQLDYLCADCEEHFAKVKRALEELAISYHVNRSMVRGLDYYSRTVFEYVSTH
;
A
#
# COMPACT_ATOMS: atom_id res chain seq x y z
N MET A 1 -25.86 -28.06 -15.43
CA MET A 1 -25.43 -26.74 -14.91
C MET A 1 -23.93 -26.85 -14.71
N ASN A 2 -23.09 -26.13 -15.51
CA ASN A 2 -21.64 -26.13 -15.26
C ASN A 2 -21.33 -25.15 -14.13
N ILE A 3 -20.92 -25.68 -12.99
CA ILE A 3 -20.43 -24.90 -11.86
C ILE A 3 -18.94 -24.64 -12.10
N ALA A 4 -18.54 -23.37 -12.20
CA ALA A 4 -17.15 -22.94 -12.39
C ALA A 4 -16.74 -22.03 -11.24
N ALA A 5 -15.43 -21.84 -11.06
CA ALA A 5 -14.91 -20.88 -10.08
C ALA A 5 -15.49 -19.47 -10.34
N PRO A 6 -15.79 -18.70 -9.29
CA PRO A 6 -16.29 -17.34 -9.44
C PRO A 6 -15.35 -16.47 -10.28
N LYS A 7 -15.91 -15.55 -11.04
CA LYS A 7 -15.14 -14.65 -11.89
C LYS A 7 -14.13 -13.85 -11.08
N GLY A 8 -12.85 -13.97 -11.42
CA GLY A 8 -11.76 -13.26 -10.72
C GLY A 8 -11.14 -14.04 -9.57
N THR A 9 -11.52 -15.30 -9.41
CA THR A 9 -10.82 -16.27 -8.55
C THR A 9 -10.13 -17.31 -9.39
N LYS A 10 -9.18 -18.03 -8.83
CA LYS A 10 -8.43 -19.09 -9.49
C LYS A 10 -8.12 -20.20 -8.49
N ASP A 11 -8.32 -21.45 -8.90
CA ASP A 11 -7.76 -22.59 -8.19
C ASP A 11 -6.24 -22.63 -8.38
N ILE A 12 -5.50 -22.83 -7.30
CA ILE A 12 -4.06 -23.07 -7.34
C ILE A 12 -3.86 -24.57 -7.30
N LEU A 13 -3.55 -25.15 -8.46
CA LEU A 13 -3.44 -26.61 -8.62
C LEU A 13 -2.10 -27.15 -8.07
N PRO A 14 -2.00 -28.46 -7.80
CA PRO A 14 -0.80 -29.08 -7.23
C PRO A 14 0.50 -28.76 -7.98
N ASP A 15 0.45 -28.66 -9.30
CA ASP A 15 1.61 -28.34 -10.14
C ASP A 15 2.15 -26.91 -9.92
N GLU A 16 1.30 -25.99 -9.48
CA GLU A 16 1.67 -24.62 -9.15
C GLU A 16 2.09 -24.48 -7.67
N MET A 17 1.53 -25.33 -6.79
CA MET A 17 1.69 -25.19 -5.32
C MET A 17 3.14 -25.25 -4.85
N SER A 18 4.01 -26.03 -5.51
CA SER A 18 5.43 -26.07 -5.15
C SER A 18 6.13 -24.72 -5.27
N ARG A 19 5.75 -23.93 -6.29
CA ARG A 19 6.28 -22.56 -6.49
C ARG A 19 5.72 -21.59 -5.45
N TRP A 20 4.42 -21.68 -5.17
CA TRP A 20 3.77 -20.88 -4.13
C TRP A 20 4.45 -21.09 -2.78
N GLN A 21 4.55 -22.34 -2.35
CA GLN A 21 5.20 -22.70 -1.07
C GLN A 21 6.67 -22.29 -1.00
N ALA A 22 7.40 -22.31 -2.10
CA ALA A 22 8.79 -21.85 -2.12
C ALA A 22 8.88 -20.34 -1.86
N VAL A 23 7.99 -19.54 -2.48
CA VAL A 23 7.92 -18.08 -2.29
C VAL A 23 7.47 -17.74 -0.87
N GLU A 24 6.43 -18.39 -0.36
CA GLU A 24 5.90 -18.21 1.00
C GLU A 24 6.96 -18.52 2.06
N LYS A 25 7.64 -19.67 1.94
CA LYS A 25 8.72 -20.07 2.85
C LYS A 25 9.91 -19.15 2.82
N LEU A 26 10.28 -18.65 1.63
CA LEU A 26 11.37 -17.69 1.49
C LEU A 26 11.01 -16.39 2.20
N PHE A 27 9.81 -15.85 1.98
CA PHE A 27 9.36 -14.62 2.62
C PHE A 27 9.34 -14.77 4.16
N ALA A 28 8.75 -15.85 4.67
CA ALA A 28 8.75 -16.15 6.10
C ALA A 28 10.17 -16.20 6.67
N SER A 29 11.08 -16.93 6.01
CA SER A 29 12.49 -17.03 6.44
C SER A 29 13.19 -15.68 6.46
N VAL A 30 12.95 -14.81 5.46
CA VAL A 30 13.50 -13.44 5.45
C VAL A 30 12.96 -12.66 6.64
N CYS A 31 11.64 -12.62 6.83
CA CYS A 31 11.00 -11.89 7.92
C CYS A 31 11.50 -12.36 9.30
N GLU A 32 11.62 -13.67 9.51
CA GLU A 32 12.10 -14.25 10.77
C GLU A 32 13.57 -13.85 11.08
N ARG A 33 14.43 -13.77 10.08
CA ARG A 33 15.81 -13.27 10.22
C ARG A 33 15.88 -11.81 10.68
N TYR A 34 14.87 -10.99 10.31
CA TYR A 34 14.73 -9.61 10.79
C TYR A 34 13.94 -9.51 12.11
N GLY A 35 13.59 -10.66 12.73
CA GLY A 35 12.91 -10.73 14.02
C GLY A 35 11.40 -10.53 13.98
N TYR A 36 10.78 -10.65 12.80
CA TYR A 36 9.33 -10.61 12.65
C TYR A 36 8.69 -11.93 13.04
N LYS A 37 7.45 -11.87 13.53
CA LYS A 37 6.64 -13.04 13.88
C LYS A 37 5.39 -13.09 13.03
N GLU A 38 4.97 -14.30 12.66
CA GLU A 38 3.75 -14.48 11.87
C GLU A 38 2.52 -14.05 12.66
N ILE A 39 1.60 -13.37 11.97
CA ILE A 39 0.25 -13.07 12.42
C ILE A 39 -0.77 -13.47 11.38
N ARG A 40 -1.94 -13.94 11.82
CA ARG A 40 -3.12 -14.16 10.97
C ARG A 40 -4.30 -13.43 11.56
N ILE A 41 -5.04 -12.76 10.69
CA ILE A 41 -6.28 -12.04 11.03
C ILE A 41 -7.47 -12.73 10.37
N PRO A 42 -8.71 -12.52 10.86
CA PRO A 42 -9.91 -13.05 10.24
C PRO A 42 -10.04 -12.70 8.77
N THR A 43 -10.67 -13.59 7.99
CA THR A 43 -10.93 -13.36 6.56
C THR A 43 -11.95 -12.24 6.33
N PHE A 44 -12.85 -12.02 7.27
CA PHE A 44 -13.84 -10.94 7.26
C PHE A 44 -13.85 -10.20 8.59
N GLU A 45 -14.15 -8.93 8.53
CA GLU A 45 -14.20 -8.00 9.67
C GLU A 45 -15.46 -7.16 9.58
N GLN A 46 -15.76 -6.39 10.62
CA GLN A 46 -16.82 -5.39 10.54
C GLN A 46 -16.46 -4.35 9.47
N THR A 47 -17.42 -4.02 8.60
CA THR A 47 -17.20 -3.07 7.48
C THR A 47 -16.64 -1.73 7.94
N GLU A 48 -17.03 -1.28 9.12
CA GLU A 48 -16.59 -0.02 9.72
C GLU A 48 -15.05 0.02 9.93
N LEU A 49 -14.41 -1.11 10.21
CA LEU A 49 -12.96 -1.18 10.36
C LEU A 49 -12.25 -0.66 9.11
N PHE A 50 -12.68 -1.12 7.94
CA PHE A 50 -12.07 -0.70 6.68
C PHE A 50 -12.52 0.69 6.25
N ALA A 51 -13.79 1.05 6.46
CA ALA A 51 -14.30 2.37 6.13
C ALA A 51 -13.55 3.48 6.89
N ARG A 52 -13.20 3.25 8.15
CA ARG A 52 -12.41 4.19 8.98
C ARG A 52 -10.91 4.07 8.74
N GLY A 53 -10.38 2.85 8.66
CA GLY A 53 -8.95 2.59 8.59
C GLY A 53 -8.35 2.92 7.21
N VAL A 54 -9.00 2.48 6.13
CA VAL A 54 -8.49 2.63 4.75
C VAL A 54 -8.75 4.02 4.18
N GLY A 55 -9.84 4.65 4.62
CA GLY A 55 -10.27 5.99 4.20
C GLY A 55 -11.44 5.95 3.21
N GLY A 56 -12.50 6.68 3.55
CA GLY A 56 -13.75 6.73 2.77
C GLY A 56 -13.61 7.33 1.36
N SER A 57 -12.49 8.00 1.07
CA SER A 57 -12.20 8.58 -0.24
C SER A 57 -11.56 7.60 -1.23
N THR A 58 -11.10 6.43 -0.74
CA THR A 58 -10.38 5.44 -1.55
C THR A 58 -11.32 4.64 -2.45
N ASP A 59 -10.82 4.24 -3.63
CA ASP A 59 -11.59 3.36 -4.53
C ASP A 59 -11.90 2.01 -3.87
N ILE A 60 -11.02 1.51 -3.01
CA ILE A 60 -11.21 0.29 -2.23
C ILE A 60 -12.51 0.37 -1.43
N VAL A 61 -12.68 1.40 -0.59
CA VAL A 61 -13.87 1.56 0.24
C VAL A 61 -15.12 1.87 -0.56
N ARG A 62 -14.99 2.68 -1.63
CA ARG A 62 -16.15 3.14 -2.39
C ARG A 62 -16.70 2.14 -3.40
N LYS A 63 -15.83 1.25 -3.96
CA LYS A 63 -16.20 0.44 -5.13
C LYS A 63 -15.75 -1.01 -5.07
N GLU A 64 -14.77 -1.36 -4.24
CA GLU A 64 -14.05 -2.64 -4.37
C GLU A 64 -14.25 -3.59 -3.19
N MET A 65 -14.87 -3.16 -2.09
CA MET A 65 -15.13 -4.04 -0.96
C MET A 65 -16.22 -5.07 -1.28
N TYR A 66 -16.00 -6.33 -0.86
CA TYR A 66 -17.03 -7.36 -0.78
C TYR A 66 -17.72 -7.29 0.57
N THR A 67 -18.86 -6.62 0.62
CA THR A 67 -19.64 -6.38 1.83
C THR A 67 -20.91 -7.21 1.81
N PHE A 68 -21.27 -7.79 2.96
CA PHE A 68 -22.47 -8.60 3.17
C PHE A 68 -22.99 -8.42 4.60
N GLU A 69 -24.23 -8.80 4.84
CA GLU A 69 -24.79 -8.85 6.18
C GLU A 69 -24.69 -10.28 6.75
N ASP A 70 -24.32 -10.39 8.02
CA ASP A 70 -24.41 -11.66 8.72
C ASP A 70 -25.87 -11.95 9.15
N LYS A 71 -26.11 -13.14 9.72
CA LYS A 71 -27.45 -13.54 10.17
C LYS A 71 -28.06 -12.65 11.26
N ALA A 72 -27.26 -11.82 11.91
CA ALA A 72 -27.68 -10.85 12.92
C ALA A 72 -27.83 -9.42 12.36
N GLY A 73 -27.71 -9.24 11.04
CA GLY A 73 -27.85 -7.94 10.37
C GLY A 73 -26.62 -7.03 10.52
N ARG A 74 -25.47 -7.57 10.92
CA ARG A 74 -24.22 -6.78 11.03
C ARG A 74 -23.51 -6.74 9.70
N SER A 75 -23.07 -5.54 9.29
CA SER A 75 -22.32 -5.36 8.05
C SER A 75 -20.89 -5.87 8.20
N MET A 76 -20.53 -6.85 7.38
CA MET A 76 -19.24 -7.51 7.34
C MET A 76 -18.61 -7.32 5.97
N THR A 77 -17.27 -7.30 5.91
CA THR A 77 -16.50 -7.12 4.67
C THR A 77 -15.36 -8.14 4.63
N LEU A 78 -15.21 -8.83 3.49
CA LEU A 78 -13.99 -9.62 3.24
C LEU A 78 -12.79 -8.67 3.22
N ARG A 79 -11.71 -9.02 3.92
CA ARG A 79 -10.52 -8.16 4.06
C ARG A 79 -9.94 -7.73 2.71
N PRO A 80 -9.92 -6.42 2.39
CA PRO A 80 -9.36 -5.90 1.14
C PRO A 80 -7.86 -5.59 1.24
N GLU A 81 -7.32 -5.56 2.47
CA GLU A 81 -5.91 -5.31 2.80
C GLU A 81 -5.62 -5.80 4.25
N GLY A 82 -4.34 -5.84 4.65
CA GLY A 82 -3.93 -6.44 5.93
C GLY A 82 -3.82 -5.46 7.09
N THR A 83 -3.33 -4.25 6.82
CA THR A 83 -2.88 -3.30 7.86
C THR A 83 -3.99 -2.94 8.86
N ALA A 84 -5.21 -2.64 8.39
CA ALA A 84 -6.32 -2.28 9.28
C ALA A 84 -6.69 -3.42 10.25
N GLY A 85 -6.74 -4.66 9.75
CA GLY A 85 -7.01 -5.83 10.57
C GLY A 85 -5.90 -6.13 11.58
N ILE A 86 -4.63 -5.94 11.17
CA ILE A 86 -3.47 -6.08 12.06
C ILE A 86 -3.46 -4.99 13.13
N ALA A 87 -3.77 -3.74 12.77
CA ALA A 87 -3.90 -2.64 13.74
C ALA A 87 -5.01 -2.92 14.76
N ARG A 88 -6.18 -3.43 14.31
CA ARG A 88 -7.25 -3.88 15.21
C ARG A 88 -6.76 -5.00 16.13
N ALA A 89 -6.08 -6.03 15.59
CA ALA A 89 -5.57 -7.15 16.37
C ALA A 89 -4.53 -6.67 17.42
N TYR A 90 -3.66 -5.74 17.06
CA TYR A 90 -2.69 -5.11 17.96
C TYR A 90 -3.37 -4.43 19.16
N ILE A 91 -4.42 -3.65 18.89
CA ILE A 91 -5.17 -2.93 19.93
C ILE A 91 -5.96 -3.89 20.81
N GLU A 92 -6.76 -4.78 20.19
CA GLU A 92 -7.67 -5.68 20.87
C GLU A 92 -6.96 -6.68 21.80
N ASN A 93 -5.78 -7.16 21.39
CA ASN A 93 -5.00 -8.12 22.17
C ASN A 93 -3.98 -7.45 23.10
N GLY A 94 -4.06 -6.13 23.31
CA GLY A 94 -3.20 -5.41 24.24
C GLY A 94 -1.70 -5.48 23.90
N MET A 95 -1.36 -5.67 22.62
CA MET A 95 0.04 -5.81 22.20
C MET A 95 0.86 -4.54 22.44
N ALA A 96 0.21 -3.39 22.67
CA ALA A 96 0.87 -2.15 23.07
C ALA A 96 1.59 -2.25 24.42
N SER A 97 1.27 -3.25 25.26
CA SER A 97 1.98 -3.51 26.52
C SER A 97 3.27 -4.32 26.35
N LEU A 98 3.50 -4.86 25.17
CA LEU A 98 4.72 -5.63 24.86
C LEU A 98 5.89 -4.68 24.52
N PRO A 99 7.15 -5.15 24.62
CA PRO A 99 8.31 -4.36 24.21
C PRO A 99 8.18 -3.89 22.75
N SER A 100 8.31 -2.59 22.53
CA SER A 100 8.25 -1.94 21.21
C SER A 100 9.64 -1.89 20.56
N PRO A 101 9.74 -1.96 19.21
CA PRO A 101 8.65 -2.12 18.24
C PRO A 101 8.14 -3.55 18.13
N ILE A 102 6.85 -3.70 17.82
CA ILE A 102 6.24 -4.98 17.46
C ILE A 102 6.43 -5.20 15.96
N LYS A 103 7.03 -6.33 15.59
CA LYS A 103 7.34 -6.71 14.22
C LYS A 103 6.53 -7.94 13.83
N LEU A 104 5.65 -7.78 12.85
CA LEU A 104 4.72 -8.82 12.40
C LEU A 104 4.84 -9.02 10.90
N TYR A 105 4.71 -10.27 10.43
CA TYR A 105 4.53 -10.57 9.02
C TYR A 105 3.32 -11.47 8.78
N TYR A 106 2.81 -11.47 7.57
CA TYR A 106 1.67 -12.28 7.19
C TYR A 106 1.77 -12.78 5.75
N ASP A 107 1.11 -13.90 5.52
CA ASP A 107 0.83 -14.49 4.22
C ASP A 107 -0.65 -14.86 4.19
N MET A 108 -1.44 -14.11 3.44
CA MET A 108 -2.89 -14.26 3.45
C MET A 108 -3.52 -13.86 2.12
N SER A 109 -4.70 -14.45 1.82
CA SER A 109 -5.56 -14.01 0.72
C SER A 109 -6.33 -12.74 1.07
N PHE A 110 -6.58 -11.89 0.07
CA PHE A 110 -7.34 -10.65 0.15
C PHE A 110 -8.36 -10.57 -0.98
N PHE A 111 -9.37 -9.68 -0.85
CA PHE A 111 -10.52 -9.65 -1.72
C PHE A 111 -10.86 -8.23 -2.15
N ARG A 112 -10.84 -7.97 -3.48
CA ARG A 112 -11.25 -6.68 -4.06
C ARG A 112 -12.08 -6.90 -5.32
N TYR A 113 -13.18 -6.19 -5.44
CA TYR A 113 -14.03 -6.21 -6.65
C TYR A 113 -13.42 -5.34 -7.75
N GLU A 114 -12.21 -5.63 -8.15
CA GLU A 114 -11.51 -4.89 -9.21
C GLU A 114 -11.95 -5.33 -10.61
N LYS A 115 -11.73 -4.43 -11.59
CA LYS A 115 -11.79 -4.80 -13.00
C LYS A 115 -10.63 -5.76 -13.30
N MET A 116 -10.99 -6.98 -13.72
CA MET A 116 -10.01 -8.02 -14.02
C MET A 116 -9.10 -7.62 -15.18
N GLN A 117 -7.82 -7.83 -14.99
CA GLN A 117 -6.78 -7.75 -16.01
C GLN A 117 -5.65 -8.73 -15.66
N LYS A 118 -4.67 -8.91 -16.55
CA LYS A 118 -3.51 -9.77 -16.27
C LYS A 118 -2.84 -9.35 -14.96
N GLY A 119 -2.69 -10.30 -14.03
CA GLY A 119 -2.09 -10.06 -12.70
C GLY A 119 -3.03 -9.43 -11.67
N ARG A 120 -4.30 -9.10 -12.00
CA ARG A 120 -5.29 -8.60 -11.05
C ARG A 120 -6.47 -9.54 -10.95
N TYR A 121 -6.59 -10.15 -9.78
CA TYR A 121 -7.67 -11.06 -9.40
C TYR A 121 -8.55 -10.40 -8.33
N ARG A 122 -9.73 -10.96 -8.12
CA ARG A 122 -10.66 -10.54 -7.05
C ARG A 122 -10.34 -11.19 -5.72
N GLU A 123 -9.78 -12.39 -5.76
CA GLU A 123 -9.06 -13.01 -4.67
C GLU A 123 -7.57 -13.04 -5.05
N PHE A 124 -6.72 -12.50 -4.20
CA PHE A 124 -5.28 -12.43 -4.43
C PHE A 124 -4.52 -12.58 -3.12
N TRP A 125 -3.27 -13.01 -3.19
CA TRP A 125 -2.41 -13.17 -2.01
C TRP A 125 -1.50 -11.97 -1.84
N GLN A 126 -1.29 -11.61 -0.57
CA GLN A 126 -0.26 -10.65 -0.19
C GLN A 126 0.63 -11.25 0.89
N LEU A 127 1.92 -11.09 0.66
CA LEU A 127 2.97 -11.21 1.66
C LEU A 127 3.24 -9.82 2.19
N GLY A 128 3.16 -9.61 3.50
CA GLY A 128 3.34 -8.30 4.08
C GLY A 128 4.02 -8.34 5.43
N CYS A 129 4.62 -7.22 5.82
CA CYS A 129 5.20 -7.04 7.14
C CYS A 129 4.87 -5.65 7.69
N GLU A 130 4.72 -5.58 9.01
CA GLU A 130 4.32 -4.38 9.74
C GLU A 130 5.29 -4.15 10.90
N ILE A 131 5.75 -2.91 11.08
CA ILE A 131 6.44 -2.45 12.30
C ILE A 131 5.50 -1.50 13.02
N ILE A 132 5.11 -1.83 14.25
CA ILE A 132 4.20 -1.02 15.04
C ILE A 132 4.92 -0.49 16.28
N GLY A 133 4.75 0.81 16.56
CA GLY A 133 5.34 1.44 17.74
C GLY A 133 6.70 2.09 17.51
N SER A 134 7.12 2.28 16.25
CA SER A 134 8.29 3.07 15.88
C SER A 134 7.96 4.13 14.84
N SER A 135 8.42 5.35 15.04
CA SER A 135 8.38 6.44 14.06
C SER A 135 9.76 6.72 13.44
N SER A 136 10.72 5.84 13.65
CA SER A 136 12.10 5.99 13.19
C SER A 136 12.21 5.79 11.68
N ALA A 137 13.02 6.62 11.02
CA ALA A 137 13.39 6.45 9.63
C ALA A 137 14.10 5.09 9.35
N TYR A 138 14.77 4.54 10.37
CA TYR A 138 15.40 3.22 10.27
C TYR A 138 14.38 2.08 10.21
N ALA A 139 13.18 2.26 10.80
CA ALA A 139 12.09 1.29 10.64
C ALA A 139 11.60 1.25 9.19
N ASP A 140 11.48 2.40 8.52
CA ASP A 140 11.13 2.46 7.10
C ASP A 140 12.21 1.79 6.24
N ALA A 141 13.49 2.08 6.51
CA ALA A 141 14.61 1.48 5.80
C ALA A 141 14.68 -0.05 6.02
N GLU A 142 14.36 -0.55 7.22
CA GLU A 142 14.31 -1.98 7.52
C GLU A 142 13.23 -2.69 6.69
N VAL A 143 12.03 -2.12 6.57
CA VAL A 143 10.96 -2.70 5.72
C VAL A 143 11.39 -2.76 4.26
N ILE A 144 12.06 -1.73 3.76
CA ILE A 144 12.62 -1.71 2.41
C ILE A 144 13.70 -2.80 2.25
N ALA A 145 14.60 -2.93 3.23
CA ALA A 145 15.66 -3.93 3.22
C ALA A 145 15.13 -5.39 3.25
N ILE A 146 14.03 -5.66 3.97
CA ILE A 146 13.35 -6.95 3.94
C ILE A 146 12.91 -7.30 2.52
N LEU A 147 12.25 -6.37 1.84
CA LEU A 147 11.80 -6.59 0.47
C LEU A 147 12.95 -6.71 -0.51
N ASP A 148 14.01 -5.91 -0.35
CA ASP A 148 15.21 -6.02 -1.18
C ASP A 148 15.90 -7.39 -1.01
N THR A 149 16.05 -7.84 0.22
CA THR A 149 16.58 -9.18 0.56
C THR A 149 15.72 -10.28 -0.05
N PHE A 150 14.40 -10.19 0.13
CA PHE A 150 13.45 -11.16 -0.42
C PHE A 150 13.53 -11.25 -1.94
N PHE A 151 13.50 -10.12 -2.65
CA PHE A 151 13.59 -10.12 -4.11
C PHE A 151 14.95 -10.58 -4.62
N THR A 152 16.03 -10.27 -3.89
CA THR A 152 17.38 -10.74 -4.23
C THR A 152 17.47 -12.26 -4.13
N GLU A 153 16.98 -12.85 -3.03
CA GLU A 153 17.00 -14.30 -2.82
C GLU A 153 16.00 -15.03 -3.72
N LEU A 154 14.93 -14.37 -4.14
CA LEU A 154 14.00 -14.89 -5.14
C LEU A 154 14.58 -14.86 -6.58
N GLY A 155 15.72 -14.20 -6.79
CA GLY A 155 16.38 -14.08 -8.09
C GLY A 155 15.80 -12.99 -9.00
N LEU A 156 15.02 -12.05 -8.45
CA LEU A 156 14.47 -10.91 -9.19
C LEU A 156 15.51 -9.76 -9.24
N ALA A 157 16.49 -9.88 -10.15
CA ALA A 157 17.58 -8.92 -10.28
C ALA A 157 17.16 -7.60 -10.97
N GLU A 158 16.24 -7.69 -11.94
CA GLU A 158 15.84 -6.55 -12.77
C GLU A 158 14.68 -5.77 -12.14
N ARG A 159 15.04 -5.00 -11.13
CA ARG A 159 14.11 -4.16 -10.37
C ARG A 159 14.75 -2.83 -10.00
N GLN A 160 13.93 -1.82 -9.84
CA GLN A 160 14.31 -0.50 -9.35
C GLN A 160 13.44 -0.13 -8.14
N LEU A 161 14.07 0.34 -7.08
CA LEU A 161 13.38 0.92 -5.94
C LEU A 161 13.00 2.38 -6.26
N GLU A 162 11.72 2.64 -6.39
CA GLU A 162 11.17 3.99 -6.42
C GLU A 162 10.89 4.43 -4.98
N LEU A 163 11.44 5.57 -4.58
CA LEU A 163 11.35 6.11 -3.22
C LEU A 163 10.75 7.52 -3.25
N GLY A 164 9.80 7.80 -2.39
CA GLY A 164 9.16 9.10 -2.27
C GLY A 164 8.74 9.43 -0.85
N SER A 165 8.17 10.62 -0.69
CA SER A 165 7.50 11.02 0.54
C SER A 165 6.19 11.73 0.19
N ILE A 166 5.12 11.36 0.90
CA ILE A 166 3.83 12.03 0.81
C ILE A 166 3.57 12.99 1.98
N GLY A 167 4.62 13.32 2.71
CA GLY A 167 4.56 14.24 3.84
C GLY A 167 3.70 13.75 5.01
N CYS A 168 3.49 14.61 5.96
CA CYS A 168 2.66 14.36 7.15
C CYS A 168 1.41 15.28 7.14
N PRO A 169 0.49 15.11 8.12
CA PRO A 169 -0.68 15.98 8.22
C PRO A 169 -0.38 17.49 8.32
N GLN A 170 0.82 17.88 8.75
CA GLN A 170 1.21 19.29 8.85
C GLN A 170 1.59 19.89 7.50
N CYS A 171 2.39 19.18 6.68
CA CYS A 171 2.88 19.71 5.41
C CYS A 171 1.97 19.37 4.20
N ARG A 172 1.07 18.40 4.35
CA ARG A 172 0.17 17.97 3.26
C ARG A 172 -0.85 19.04 2.81
N PRO A 173 -1.42 19.90 3.70
CA PRO A 173 -2.38 20.91 3.29
C PRO A 173 -1.84 21.89 2.25
N ASP A 174 -0.60 22.37 2.40
CA ASP A 174 0.02 23.31 1.46
C ASP A 174 0.22 22.68 0.10
N PHE A 175 0.65 21.43 0.06
CA PHE A 175 0.75 20.67 -1.19
C PHE A 175 -0.62 20.46 -1.85
N LEU A 176 -1.66 20.10 -1.09
CA LEU A 176 -3.01 19.96 -1.62
C LEU A 176 -3.54 21.27 -2.21
N ASN A 177 -3.24 22.41 -1.59
CA ASN A 177 -3.59 23.71 -2.09
C ASN A 177 -2.85 24.02 -3.40
N ALA A 178 -1.56 23.70 -3.48
CA ALA A 178 -0.77 23.84 -4.71
C ALA A 178 -1.30 22.96 -5.84
N LEU A 179 -1.65 21.69 -5.56
CA LEU A 179 -2.28 20.80 -6.53
C LEU A 179 -3.63 21.35 -7.03
N ARG A 180 -4.47 21.85 -6.15
CA ARG A 180 -5.74 22.47 -6.55
C ARG A 180 -5.51 23.70 -7.42
N ALA A 181 -4.58 24.57 -7.07
CA ALA A 181 -4.23 25.74 -7.88
C ALA A 181 -3.72 25.33 -9.27
N HIS A 182 -2.90 24.29 -9.33
CA HIS A 182 -2.33 23.75 -10.56
C HIS A 182 -3.41 23.17 -11.52
N PHE A 183 -4.29 22.31 -11.00
CA PHE A 183 -5.27 21.61 -11.84
C PHE A 183 -6.53 22.43 -12.18
N LYS A 184 -6.85 23.44 -11.36
CA LYS A 184 -8.08 24.22 -11.51
C LYS A 184 -8.27 24.85 -12.91
N PRO A 185 -7.25 25.45 -13.55
CA PRO A 185 -7.40 26.10 -14.85
C PRO A 185 -7.78 25.14 -16.01
N ASP A 186 -7.34 23.88 -15.90
CA ASP A 186 -7.50 22.88 -16.95
C ASP A 186 -8.44 21.72 -16.56
N LEU A 187 -9.16 21.87 -15.46
CA LEU A 187 -10.00 20.82 -14.90
C LEU A 187 -11.06 20.30 -15.88
N ASP A 188 -11.63 21.18 -16.69
CA ASP A 188 -12.64 20.84 -17.70
C ASP A 188 -12.09 19.97 -18.85
N LYS A 189 -10.77 20.01 -19.06
CA LYS A 189 -10.07 19.22 -20.08
C LYS A 189 -9.70 17.81 -19.57
N MET A 190 -9.80 17.58 -18.27
CA MET A 190 -9.44 16.31 -17.64
C MET A 190 -10.60 15.31 -17.69
N CYS A 191 -10.28 14.03 -17.51
CA CYS A 191 -11.28 12.96 -17.50
C CYS A 191 -12.29 13.12 -16.35
N PRO A 192 -13.50 12.52 -16.46
CA PRO A 192 -14.54 12.61 -15.43
C PRO A 192 -14.02 12.20 -14.03
N ASP A 193 -13.27 11.09 -13.94
CA ASP A 193 -12.70 10.63 -12.65
C ASP A 193 -11.75 11.66 -12.03
N CYS A 194 -10.95 12.38 -12.83
CA CYS A 194 -10.06 13.42 -12.32
C CYS A 194 -10.83 14.64 -11.83
N ARG A 195 -11.95 15.00 -12.46
CA ARG A 195 -12.85 16.07 -11.98
C ARG A 195 -13.47 15.72 -10.64
N ASP A 196 -13.90 14.47 -10.45
CA ASP A 196 -14.40 13.99 -9.17
C ASP A 196 -13.30 13.95 -8.10
N ARG A 197 -12.13 13.43 -8.45
CA ARG A 197 -10.95 13.40 -7.57
C ARG A 197 -10.49 14.77 -7.12
N PHE A 198 -10.60 15.77 -7.97
CA PHE A 198 -10.27 17.15 -7.63
C PHE A 198 -11.06 17.67 -6.42
N GLN A 199 -12.33 17.29 -6.32
CA GLN A 199 -13.19 17.69 -5.20
C GLN A 199 -12.90 16.90 -3.93
N ILE A 200 -12.66 15.58 -4.08
CA ILE A 200 -12.57 14.65 -2.95
C ILE A 200 -11.13 14.57 -2.44
N ASN A 201 -10.19 14.19 -3.29
CA ASN A 201 -8.77 14.02 -2.97
C ASN A 201 -7.91 14.25 -4.22
N PRO A 202 -7.37 15.47 -4.42
CA PRO A 202 -6.61 15.83 -5.62
C PRO A 202 -5.31 15.04 -5.78
N LEU A 203 -4.75 14.43 -4.71
CA LEU A 203 -3.60 13.53 -4.81
C LEU A 203 -3.85 12.38 -5.79
N ARG A 204 -5.09 11.90 -5.87
CA ARG A 204 -5.47 10.79 -6.75
C ARG A 204 -5.45 11.15 -8.24
N ILE A 205 -5.38 12.43 -8.58
CA ILE A 205 -5.20 12.87 -9.96
C ILE A 205 -3.83 12.43 -10.48
N LEU A 206 -2.81 12.45 -9.63
CA LEU A 206 -1.45 12.06 -9.98
C LEU A 206 -1.34 10.57 -10.39
N ASP A 207 -2.28 9.74 -9.96
CA ASP A 207 -2.39 8.32 -10.35
C ASP A 207 -3.18 8.08 -11.65
N CYS A 208 -3.70 9.11 -12.28
CA CYS A 208 -4.52 8.93 -13.47
C CYS A 208 -3.67 8.38 -14.64
N LYS A 209 -4.21 7.35 -15.33
CA LYS A 209 -3.55 6.70 -16.47
C LYS A 209 -4.19 7.09 -17.82
N VAL A 210 -5.13 8.04 -17.83
CA VAL A 210 -5.79 8.52 -19.05
C VAL A 210 -4.84 9.46 -19.79
N ASP A 211 -4.54 9.17 -21.05
CA ASP A 211 -3.56 9.90 -21.85
C ASP A 211 -3.84 11.41 -21.92
N SER A 212 -5.12 11.82 -22.03
CA SER A 212 -5.49 13.23 -22.06
C SER A 212 -5.18 13.99 -20.77
N CYS A 213 -4.98 13.29 -19.65
CA CYS A 213 -4.63 13.89 -18.36
C CYS A 213 -3.11 14.00 -18.14
N GLN A 214 -2.29 13.21 -18.86
CA GLN A 214 -0.85 13.12 -18.63
C GLN A 214 -0.12 14.47 -18.78
N PRO A 215 -0.41 15.34 -19.76
CA PRO A 215 0.27 16.62 -19.89
C PRO A 215 0.09 17.55 -18.68
N PHE A 216 -1.06 17.46 -18.00
CA PHE A 216 -1.34 18.26 -16.80
C PHE A 216 -0.66 17.67 -15.57
N ILE A 217 -0.53 16.34 -15.50
CA ILE A 217 0.11 15.61 -14.38
C ILE A 217 1.62 15.76 -14.43
N ALA A 218 2.23 15.71 -15.62
CA ALA A 218 3.68 15.79 -15.78
C ALA A 218 4.31 17.06 -15.19
N ASN A 219 3.54 18.17 -15.18
CA ASN A 219 3.98 19.48 -14.65
C ASN A 219 3.42 19.80 -13.26
N ALA A 220 2.78 18.82 -12.61
CA ALA A 220 2.21 19.02 -11.28
C ALA A 220 3.29 19.24 -10.22
N PRO A 221 3.04 20.05 -9.19
CA PRO A 221 3.95 20.20 -8.06
C PRO A 221 4.20 18.86 -7.37
N SER A 222 5.36 18.70 -6.78
CA SER A 222 5.75 17.52 -6.01
C SER A 222 5.56 17.73 -4.51
N GLN A 223 5.08 16.71 -3.79
CA GLN A 223 5.04 16.75 -2.32
C GLN A 223 6.41 17.02 -1.70
N LEU A 224 7.50 16.60 -2.36
CA LEU A 224 8.86 16.80 -1.87
C LEU A 224 9.25 18.28 -1.76
N ASP A 225 8.58 19.18 -2.47
CA ASP A 225 8.82 20.62 -2.39
C ASP A 225 8.02 21.30 -1.25
N TYR A 226 7.17 20.54 -0.57
CA TYR A 226 6.28 21.01 0.50
C TYR A 226 6.48 20.25 1.81
N LEU A 227 7.60 19.54 1.96
CA LEU A 227 7.89 18.84 3.21
C LEU A 227 8.17 19.87 4.32
N CYS A 228 7.64 19.61 5.53
CA CYS A 228 8.10 20.31 6.72
C CYS A 228 9.49 19.80 7.14
N ALA A 229 10.21 20.55 7.96
CA ALA A 229 11.56 20.22 8.41
C ALA A 229 11.67 18.79 8.95
N ASP A 230 10.69 18.34 9.75
CA ASP A 230 10.67 16.99 10.31
C ASP A 230 10.55 15.90 9.23
N CYS A 231 9.73 16.14 8.18
CA CYS A 231 9.58 15.19 7.08
C CYS A 231 10.79 15.19 6.16
N GLU A 232 11.41 16.33 5.95
CA GLU A 232 12.65 16.46 5.18
C GLU A 232 13.81 15.73 5.88
N GLU A 233 13.98 15.94 7.18
CA GLU A 233 14.99 15.25 7.98
C GLU A 233 14.75 13.75 8.00
N HIS A 234 13.50 13.31 8.19
CA HIS A 234 13.12 11.90 8.17
C HIS A 234 13.47 11.27 6.83
N PHE A 235 13.08 11.90 5.72
CA PHE A 235 13.37 11.38 4.37
C PHE A 235 14.86 11.34 4.07
N ALA A 236 15.63 12.33 4.55
CA ALA A 236 17.09 12.33 4.45
C ALA A 236 17.72 11.16 5.23
N LYS A 237 17.20 10.85 6.43
CA LYS A 237 17.66 9.69 7.23
C LYS A 237 17.34 8.36 6.55
N VAL A 238 16.16 8.21 5.92
CA VAL A 238 15.82 7.00 5.15
C VAL A 238 16.81 6.81 4.00
N LYS A 239 17.07 7.85 3.21
CA LYS A 239 18.01 7.78 2.10
C LYS A 239 19.40 7.36 2.56
N ARG A 240 19.92 7.99 3.62
CA ARG A 240 21.23 7.64 4.20
C ARG A 240 21.29 6.18 4.66
N ALA A 241 20.25 5.70 5.34
CA ALA A 241 20.20 4.32 5.79
C ALA A 241 20.21 3.33 4.62
N LEU A 242 19.51 3.64 3.51
CA LEU A 242 19.55 2.82 2.30
C LEU A 242 20.92 2.83 1.63
N GLU A 243 21.61 3.98 1.60
CA GLU A 243 22.98 4.11 1.09
C GLU A 243 23.97 3.28 1.91
N GLU A 244 23.86 3.30 3.26
CA GLU A 244 24.66 2.48 4.17
C GLU A 244 24.41 0.97 3.98
N LEU A 245 23.17 0.58 3.60
CA LEU A 245 22.81 -0.80 3.27
C LEU A 245 23.14 -1.18 1.83
N ALA A 246 23.74 -0.29 1.04
CA ALA A 246 24.02 -0.46 -0.39
C ALA A 246 22.77 -0.78 -1.23
N ILE A 247 21.58 -0.29 -0.82
CA ILE A 247 20.34 -0.40 -1.57
C ILE A 247 20.18 0.84 -2.45
N SER A 248 20.28 0.64 -3.77
CA SER A 248 20.10 1.70 -4.75
C SER A 248 18.62 2.08 -4.87
N TYR A 249 18.34 3.36 -5.02
CA TYR A 249 16.98 3.88 -5.18
C TYR A 249 16.93 5.03 -6.19
N HIS A 250 15.74 5.24 -6.76
CA HIS A 250 15.39 6.42 -7.54
C HIS A 250 14.37 7.27 -6.78
N VAL A 251 14.58 8.58 -6.65
CA VAL A 251 13.63 9.47 -6.00
C VAL A 251 12.51 9.82 -6.97
N ASN A 252 11.32 9.26 -6.73
CA ASN A 252 10.14 9.52 -7.55
C ASN A 252 9.34 10.68 -6.96
N ARG A 253 9.37 11.83 -7.64
CA ARG A 253 8.75 13.07 -7.19
C ARG A 253 7.21 13.09 -7.34
N SER A 254 6.66 12.20 -8.15
CA SER A 254 5.21 12.09 -8.42
C SER A 254 4.55 10.92 -7.73
N MET A 255 5.28 10.21 -6.84
CA MET A 255 4.76 9.03 -6.17
C MET A 255 3.59 9.37 -5.25
N VAL A 256 2.49 8.67 -5.44
CA VAL A 256 1.30 8.68 -4.56
C VAL A 256 0.85 7.25 -4.29
N ARG A 257 0.05 7.06 -3.25
CA ARG A 257 -0.39 5.72 -2.81
C ARG A 257 -1.91 5.65 -2.70
N GLY A 258 -2.41 4.43 -2.83
CA GLY A 258 -3.83 4.12 -2.92
C GLY A 258 -4.63 4.21 -1.62
N LEU A 259 -4.01 4.44 -0.47
CA LEU A 259 -4.64 4.40 0.84
C LEU A 259 -4.41 5.74 1.57
N ASP A 260 -5.43 6.24 2.26
CA ASP A 260 -5.39 7.58 2.86
C ASP A 260 -4.55 7.65 4.15
N TYR A 261 -4.29 6.52 4.81
CA TYR A 261 -3.53 6.46 6.06
C TYR A 261 -2.01 6.61 5.90
N TYR A 262 -1.49 6.52 4.69
CA TYR A 262 -0.05 6.70 4.45
C TYR A 262 0.44 8.06 4.88
N SER A 263 1.65 8.08 5.44
CA SER A 263 2.35 9.28 5.87
C SER A 263 3.86 9.11 5.70
N ARG A 264 4.56 10.19 5.41
CA ARG A 264 6.02 10.24 5.25
C ARG A 264 6.50 9.35 4.10
N THR A 265 7.38 8.38 4.37
CA THR A 265 8.03 7.54 3.36
C THR A 265 7.04 6.66 2.62
N VAL A 266 7.14 6.64 1.31
CA VAL A 266 6.47 5.71 0.43
C VAL A 266 7.47 5.14 -0.56
N PHE A 267 7.29 3.88 -0.95
CA PHE A 267 8.19 3.22 -1.88
C PHE A 267 7.48 2.15 -2.70
N GLU A 268 8.11 1.77 -3.80
CA GLU A 268 7.64 0.70 -4.68
C GLU A 268 8.84 0.10 -5.42
N TYR A 269 8.91 -1.23 -5.50
CA TYR A 269 9.81 -1.88 -6.43
C TYR A 269 9.11 -2.09 -7.76
N VAL A 270 9.69 -1.57 -8.82
CA VAL A 270 9.18 -1.72 -10.19
C VAL A 270 10.12 -2.61 -11.01
N SER A 271 9.54 -3.44 -11.90
CA SER A 271 10.33 -4.19 -12.88
C SER A 271 10.93 -3.25 -13.90
N THR A 272 12.19 -3.49 -14.27
CA THR A 272 12.88 -2.76 -15.34
C THR A 272 12.77 -3.46 -16.70
N HIS A 273 11.96 -4.51 -16.80
CA HIS A 273 11.60 -5.22 -18.04
C HIS A 273 10.42 -4.59 -18.77
#